data_622dc6cb79ef99dc01f6ffd6f210269e
#
_entry.id   622dc6cb79ef99dc01f6ffd6f210269e
#
_cell.length_a   1.000
_cell.length_b   1.000
_cell.length_c   1.000
_cell.angle_alpha   90.00
_cell.angle_beta   90.00
_cell.angle_gamma   90.00
#
_symmetry.space_group_name_H-M   'P 1'
#
loop_
_entity.id
_entity.type
_entity.pdbx_description
1 polymer ?
#
loop_
_entity_poly.entity_id
_entity_poly.type
_entity_poly.pdbx_seq_one_letter_code
_entity_poly.pdbx_strand_id
1 'polypeptide(L)'
;TEGMSYGMMVTVQMDRKDMFDKLWRWCKKYMQHQEGPLEGYFAWSCKTDGTRNAQGPASDGELYYVTSLLFASNRWGDDTGINYKAEAQRILNCAFAKDGSERVKNFINTEHKLITFTPDTWGYTYTDPSYHIPAFYEVWAKYADDGRADFWNECAAASREYLHKATHPETGLNPDYSNYDGSIRTMFGGRHFGTGNFRYDSWRVPMNIA
;
A
#
# COMPACT_ATOMS: atom_id res chain seq x y z
N THR A 1 -2.27 6.85 7.66
CA THR A 1 -2.81 5.63 7.00
C THR A 1 -2.30 4.36 7.67
N GLU A 2 -1.01 4.22 7.87
CA GLU A 2 -0.38 3.01 8.42
C GLU A 2 -1.07 2.50 9.69
N GLY A 3 -1.07 3.26 10.78
CA GLY A 3 -1.67 2.82 12.04
C GLY A 3 -3.17 2.50 11.96
N MET A 4 -3.92 3.25 11.12
CA MET A 4 -5.35 3.00 10.92
C MET A 4 -5.60 1.71 10.15
N SER A 5 -4.86 1.45 9.09
CA SER A 5 -4.98 0.24 8.28
C SER A 5 -4.54 -1.02 9.05
N TYR A 6 -3.50 -0.92 9.89
CA TYR A 6 -3.11 -1.97 10.82
C TYR A 6 -4.22 -2.26 11.85
N GLY A 7 -4.85 -1.20 12.40
CA GLY A 7 -5.99 -1.36 13.30
C GLY A 7 -7.15 -2.11 12.63
N MET A 8 -7.43 -1.82 11.35
CA MET A 8 -8.42 -2.54 10.57
C MET A 8 -8.02 -4.00 10.35
N MET A 9 -6.76 -4.28 9.99
CA MET A 9 -6.27 -5.64 9.82
C MET A 9 -6.37 -6.45 11.12
N VAL A 10 -5.99 -5.90 12.26
CA VAL A 10 -6.11 -6.56 13.57
C VAL A 10 -7.58 -6.83 13.90
N THR A 11 -8.46 -5.84 13.73
CA THR A 11 -9.86 -5.98 14.10
C THR A 11 -10.62 -6.98 13.24
N VAL A 12 -10.31 -7.09 11.94
CA VAL A 12 -10.94 -8.11 11.08
C VAL A 12 -10.47 -9.52 11.44
N GLN A 13 -9.19 -9.69 11.78
CA GLN A 13 -8.66 -10.99 12.22
C GLN A 13 -9.23 -11.44 13.57
N MET A 14 -9.46 -10.49 14.48
CA MET A 14 -10.05 -10.74 15.80
C MET A 14 -11.59 -10.77 15.80
N ASP A 15 -12.23 -10.75 14.64
CA ASP A 15 -13.70 -10.74 14.48
C ASP A 15 -14.39 -9.57 15.22
N ARG A 16 -13.78 -8.39 15.22
CA ARG A 16 -14.29 -7.18 15.87
C ARG A 16 -14.87 -6.20 14.85
N LYS A 17 -16.01 -6.61 14.24
CA LYS A 17 -16.72 -5.82 13.23
C LYS A 17 -17.06 -4.40 13.70
N ASP A 18 -17.50 -4.26 14.96
CA ASP A 18 -17.86 -2.97 15.56
C ASP A 18 -16.71 -1.96 15.55
N MET A 19 -15.51 -2.43 15.84
CA MET A 19 -14.30 -1.60 15.82
C MET A 19 -13.80 -1.35 14.40
N PHE A 20 -13.82 -2.38 13.54
CA PHE A 20 -13.46 -2.25 12.14
C PHE A 20 -14.30 -1.18 11.44
N ASP A 21 -15.61 -1.23 11.58
CA ASP A 21 -16.53 -0.28 10.96
C ASP A 21 -16.29 1.17 11.44
N LYS A 22 -15.97 1.36 12.72
CA LYS A 22 -15.63 2.69 13.26
C LYS A 22 -14.34 3.23 12.66
N LEU A 23 -13.29 2.39 12.57
CA LEU A 23 -12.01 2.75 11.98
C LEU A 23 -12.20 3.10 10.49
N TRP A 24 -12.88 2.23 9.73
CA TRP A 24 -13.14 2.48 8.31
C TRP A 24 -13.92 3.78 8.07
N ARG A 25 -15.03 3.99 8.78
CA ARG A 25 -15.84 5.22 8.63
C ARG A 25 -15.05 6.47 8.96
N TRP A 26 -14.16 6.40 9.95
CA TRP A 26 -13.30 7.52 10.29
C TRP A 26 -12.29 7.81 9.18
N CYS A 27 -11.60 6.78 8.69
CA CYS A 27 -10.64 6.91 7.58
C CYS A 27 -11.32 7.47 6.33
N LYS A 28 -12.48 6.92 5.96
CA LYS A 28 -13.24 7.37 4.80
C LYS A 28 -13.67 8.83 4.91
N LYS A 29 -14.09 9.25 6.09
CA LYS A 29 -14.57 10.62 6.33
C LYS A 29 -13.45 11.65 6.33
N TYR A 30 -12.35 11.36 6.99
CA TYR A 30 -11.33 12.36 7.28
C TYR A 30 -10.07 12.23 6.44
N MET A 31 -9.69 11.02 6.06
CA MET A 31 -8.45 10.76 5.34
C MET A 31 -8.67 10.59 3.84
N GLN A 32 -9.72 9.86 3.40
CA GLN A 32 -9.93 9.58 1.99
C GLN A 32 -10.36 10.83 1.21
N HIS A 33 -9.74 11.03 0.06
CA HIS A 33 -10.18 12.04 -0.90
C HIS A 33 -11.40 11.51 -1.68
N GLN A 34 -12.47 12.29 -1.66
CA GLN A 34 -13.73 11.90 -2.28
C GLN A 34 -13.89 12.47 -3.69
N GLU A 35 -13.03 13.40 -4.09
CA GLU A 35 -13.05 14.09 -5.39
C GLU A 35 -11.65 14.59 -5.77
N GLY A 36 -11.52 15.04 -7.02
CA GLY A 36 -10.30 15.63 -7.55
C GLY A 36 -9.22 14.59 -7.92
N PRO A 37 -8.00 15.05 -8.23
CA PRO A 37 -6.94 14.16 -8.73
C PRO A 37 -6.56 13.03 -7.75
N LEU A 38 -6.69 13.29 -6.44
CA LEU A 38 -6.40 12.32 -5.38
C LEU A 38 -7.58 11.42 -5.01
N GLU A 39 -8.72 11.52 -5.71
CA GLU A 39 -9.90 10.70 -5.41
C GLU A 39 -9.53 9.21 -5.25
N GLY A 40 -10.02 8.60 -4.17
CA GLY A 40 -9.75 7.21 -3.81
C GLY A 40 -8.55 7.02 -2.90
N TYR A 41 -7.55 7.88 -2.98
CA TYR A 41 -6.38 7.88 -2.09
C TYR A 41 -6.68 8.49 -0.73
N PHE A 42 -5.77 8.27 0.22
CA PHE A 42 -5.87 8.77 1.59
C PHE A 42 -4.75 9.76 1.91
N ALA A 43 -5.08 10.84 2.61
CA ALA A 43 -4.08 11.66 3.28
C ALA A 43 -3.33 10.79 4.30
N TRP A 44 -2.01 10.61 4.14
CA TRP A 44 -1.26 9.65 4.94
C TRP A 44 -1.22 9.98 6.43
N SER A 45 -1.42 11.25 6.80
CA SER A 45 -1.34 11.71 8.18
C SER A 45 -2.48 12.68 8.52
N CYS A 46 -3.21 12.36 9.59
CA CYS A 46 -4.26 13.19 10.18
C CYS A 46 -4.09 13.29 11.69
N LYS A 47 -4.55 14.41 12.25
CA LYS A 47 -4.76 14.56 13.69
C LYS A 47 -6.03 13.81 14.11
N THR A 48 -6.20 13.62 15.42
CA THR A 48 -7.38 12.95 15.98
C THR A 48 -8.68 13.71 15.80
N ASP A 49 -8.62 15.02 15.53
CA ASP A 49 -9.77 15.87 15.19
C ASP A 49 -10.15 15.78 13.69
N GLY A 50 -9.41 15.01 12.89
CA GLY A 50 -9.60 14.85 11.45
C GLY A 50 -8.88 15.89 10.60
N THR A 51 -8.16 16.83 11.18
CA THR A 51 -7.31 17.77 10.42
C THR A 51 -6.16 17.03 9.75
N ARG A 52 -6.03 17.16 8.43
CA ARG A 52 -4.95 16.53 7.67
C ARG A 52 -3.65 17.27 7.88
N ASN A 53 -2.61 16.55 8.30
CA ASN A 53 -1.24 17.06 8.39
C ASN A 53 -0.57 17.10 7.00
N ALA A 54 -0.95 16.20 6.12
CA ALA A 54 -0.49 16.11 4.74
C ALA A 54 -1.64 15.67 3.83
N GLN A 55 -1.57 16.02 2.56
CA GLN A 55 -2.63 15.67 1.59
C GLN A 55 -2.28 14.42 0.75
N GLY A 56 -0.99 14.17 0.52
CA GLY A 56 -0.55 13.06 -0.31
C GLY A 56 -0.79 11.69 0.32
N PRO A 57 -0.92 10.65 -0.47
CA PRO A 57 -1.00 9.27 -0.02
C PRO A 57 0.38 8.67 0.30
N ALA A 58 0.38 7.57 1.06
CA ALA A 58 1.52 6.69 1.25
C ALA A 58 1.07 5.27 0.89
N SER A 59 1.75 4.66 -0.08
CA SER A 59 1.26 3.45 -0.75
C SER A 59 1.06 2.24 0.16
N ASP A 60 1.80 2.13 1.26
CA ASP A 60 1.68 1.04 2.24
C ASP A 60 0.30 0.99 2.92
N GLY A 61 -0.26 2.15 3.26
CA GLY A 61 -1.58 2.23 3.87
C GLY A 61 -2.68 1.70 2.95
N GLU A 62 -2.60 2.01 1.67
CA GLU A 62 -3.55 1.56 0.65
C GLU A 62 -3.57 0.03 0.54
N LEU A 63 -2.41 -0.64 0.60
CA LEU A 63 -2.35 -2.11 0.55
C LEU A 63 -3.10 -2.75 1.70
N TYR A 64 -2.86 -2.28 2.92
CA TYR A 64 -3.53 -2.80 4.11
C TYR A 64 -5.02 -2.49 4.14
N TYR A 65 -5.45 -1.31 3.67
CA TYR A 65 -6.87 -0.99 3.53
C TYR A 65 -7.57 -1.96 2.59
N VAL A 66 -7.05 -2.16 1.38
CA VAL A 66 -7.61 -3.11 0.40
C VAL A 66 -7.73 -4.50 1.01
N THR A 67 -6.64 -5.03 1.56
CA THR A 67 -6.62 -6.41 2.05
C THR A 67 -7.53 -6.60 3.25
N SER A 68 -7.55 -5.65 4.20
CA SER A 68 -8.44 -5.73 5.37
C SER A 68 -9.92 -5.62 4.97
N LEU A 69 -10.26 -4.82 3.96
CA LEU A 69 -11.62 -4.73 3.42
C LEU A 69 -12.05 -6.02 2.70
N LEU A 70 -11.17 -6.65 1.93
CA LEU A 70 -11.45 -7.96 1.32
C LEU A 70 -11.64 -9.05 2.38
N PHE A 71 -10.86 -9.04 3.45
CA PHE A 71 -11.08 -9.92 4.59
C PHE A 71 -12.41 -9.67 5.28
N ALA A 72 -12.80 -8.39 5.45
CA ALA A 72 -14.10 -8.01 6.02
C ALA A 72 -15.27 -8.48 5.17
N SER A 73 -15.18 -8.32 3.84
CA SER A 73 -16.15 -8.82 2.87
C SER A 73 -16.34 -10.35 3.02
N ASN A 74 -15.23 -11.09 3.05
CA ASN A 74 -15.30 -12.55 3.21
C ASN A 74 -15.83 -13.00 4.58
N ARG A 75 -15.56 -12.26 5.64
CA ARG A 75 -15.93 -12.62 7.00
C ARG A 75 -17.36 -12.24 7.35
N TRP A 76 -17.80 -11.05 6.97
CA TRP A 76 -19.06 -10.46 7.41
C TRP A 76 -20.06 -10.22 6.30
N GLY A 77 -19.65 -10.37 5.03
CA GLY A 77 -20.47 -10.05 3.85
C GLY A 77 -20.55 -8.55 3.58
N ASP A 78 -21.17 -8.19 2.46
CA ASP A 78 -21.22 -6.84 1.93
C ASP A 78 -22.55 -6.10 2.18
N ASP A 79 -23.57 -6.80 2.73
CA ASP A 79 -24.92 -6.27 2.98
C ASP A 79 -25.13 -5.77 4.43
N THR A 80 -24.05 -5.47 5.13
CA THR A 80 -24.05 -5.16 6.58
C THR A 80 -23.91 -3.67 6.90
N GLY A 81 -24.28 -2.80 5.94
CA GLY A 81 -24.19 -1.33 6.06
C GLY A 81 -22.90 -0.72 5.55
N ILE A 82 -21.93 -1.54 5.17
CA ILE A 82 -20.73 -1.21 4.39
C ILE A 82 -20.54 -2.31 3.36
N ASN A 83 -20.46 -1.94 2.09
CA ASN A 83 -20.03 -2.87 1.04
C ASN A 83 -18.51 -2.86 1.00
N TYR A 84 -17.88 -3.74 1.79
CA TYR A 84 -16.42 -3.78 1.96
C TYR A 84 -15.69 -4.08 0.66
N LYS A 85 -16.25 -4.97 -0.18
CA LYS A 85 -15.65 -5.32 -1.46
C LYS A 85 -15.65 -4.15 -2.42
N ALA A 86 -16.74 -3.40 -2.52
CA ALA A 86 -16.80 -2.20 -3.35
C ALA A 86 -15.82 -1.12 -2.86
N GLU A 87 -15.65 -0.98 -1.55
CA GLU A 87 -14.67 -0.05 -0.98
C GLU A 87 -13.22 -0.48 -1.28
N ALA A 88 -12.91 -1.77 -1.17
CA ALA A 88 -11.61 -2.31 -1.58
C ALA A 88 -11.35 -2.04 -3.08
N GLN A 89 -12.34 -2.29 -3.92
CA GLN A 89 -12.23 -2.11 -5.37
C GLN A 89 -12.02 -0.64 -5.74
N ARG A 90 -12.65 0.29 -5.03
CA ARG A 90 -12.44 1.73 -5.23
C ARG A 90 -10.97 2.13 -5.00
N ILE A 91 -10.32 1.57 -3.98
CA ILE A 91 -8.90 1.81 -3.73
C ILE A 91 -8.04 1.13 -4.80
N LEU A 92 -8.33 -0.13 -5.16
CA LEU A 92 -7.61 -0.86 -6.20
C LEU A 92 -7.64 -0.14 -7.56
N ASN A 93 -8.71 0.56 -7.88
CA ASN A 93 -8.79 1.36 -9.10
C ASN A 93 -7.69 2.42 -9.16
N CYS A 94 -7.20 2.93 -8.03
CA CYS A 94 -6.07 3.85 -7.98
C CYS A 94 -4.74 3.23 -8.41
N ALA A 95 -4.65 1.89 -8.53
CA ALA A 95 -3.47 1.22 -9.10
C ALA A 95 -3.33 1.45 -10.61
N PHE A 96 -4.41 1.87 -11.31
CA PHE A 96 -4.43 1.97 -12.77
C PHE A 96 -5.02 3.29 -13.30
N ALA A 97 -5.84 3.98 -12.52
CA ALA A 97 -6.67 5.09 -13.01
C ALA A 97 -5.97 6.47 -12.99
N LYS A 98 -4.70 6.55 -12.59
CA LYS A 98 -4.00 7.83 -12.38
C LYS A 98 -2.93 8.16 -13.44
N ASP A 99 -2.78 7.33 -14.46
CA ASP A 99 -1.73 7.49 -15.48
C ASP A 99 -1.82 8.80 -16.29
N GLY A 100 -3.02 9.37 -16.44
CA GLY A 100 -3.24 10.63 -17.13
C GLY A 100 -2.93 11.89 -16.32
N SER A 101 -2.55 11.77 -15.05
CA SER A 101 -2.27 12.91 -14.18
C SER A 101 -0.78 13.28 -14.19
N GLU A 102 -0.48 14.58 -14.30
CA GLU A 102 0.89 15.06 -14.22
C GLU A 102 1.50 14.88 -12.82
N ARG A 103 0.70 15.00 -11.75
CA ARG A 103 1.17 15.07 -10.37
C ARG A 103 0.82 13.86 -9.52
N VAL A 104 -0.26 13.17 -9.84
CA VAL A 104 -0.73 11.98 -9.12
C VAL A 104 -0.48 10.77 -10.00
N LYS A 105 0.10 9.72 -9.44
CA LYS A 105 0.46 8.49 -10.13
C LYS A 105 -0.31 7.30 -9.54
N ASN A 106 -0.27 6.17 -10.21
CA ASN A 106 -0.73 4.90 -9.65
C ASN A 106 0.13 4.51 -8.45
N PHE A 107 -0.43 3.81 -7.47
CA PHE A 107 0.37 3.30 -6.35
C PHE A 107 1.14 2.01 -6.72
N ILE A 108 0.84 1.41 -7.87
CA ILE A 108 1.65 0.34 -8.50
C ILE A 108 2.30 0.91 -9.75
N ASN A 109 3.60 0.70 -9.88
CA ASN A 109 4.29 0.90 -11.15
C ASN A 109 3.98 -0.31 -12.04
N THR A 110 3.18 -0.10 -13.09
CA THR A 110 2.64 -1.17 -13.93
C THR A 110 3.71 -1.81 -14.83
N GLU A 111 4.79 -1.10 -15.15
CA GLU A 111 5.92 -1.60 -15.91
C GLU A 111 6.74 -2.60 -15.07
N HIS A 112 7.08 -2.20 -13.86
CA HIS A 112 7.85 -3.05 -12.93
C HIS A 112 6.98 -4.03 -12.14
N LYS A 113 5.65 -3.83 -12.09
CA LYS A 113 4.70 -4.60 -11.28
C LYS A 113 5.03 -4.56 -9.78
N LEU A 114 5.55 -3.44 -9.35
CA LEU A 114 6.01 -3.18 -7.99
C LEU A 114 5.30 -1.95 -7.40
N ILE A 115 5.10 -1.96 -6.09
CA ILE A 115 4.55 -0.82 -5.37
C ILE A 115 5.51 0.37 -5.43
N THR A 116 4.96 1.58 -5.56
CA THR A 116 5.72 2.82 -5.50
C THR A 116 5.88 3.28 -4.05
N PHE A 117 6.90 4.08 -3.74
CA PHE A 117 7.01 4.67 -2.41
C PHE A 117 5.80 5.57 -2.10
N THR A 118 5.57 6.60 -2.91
CA THR A 118 4.35 7.41 -2.88
C THR A 118 3.84 7.61 -4.31
N PRO A 119 2.52 7.66 -4.53
CA PRO A 119 1.95 7.82 -5.86
C PRO A 119 1.92 9.29 -6.32
N ASP A 120 3.10 9.92 -6.33
CA ASP A 120 3.38 11.23 -6.89
C ASP A 120 4.57 11.15 -7.86
N THR A 121 4.91 12.27 -8.51
CA THR A 121 5.95 12.29 -9.54
C THR A 121 7.34 11.91 -9.03
N TRP A 122 7.62 12.11 -7.75
CA TRP A 122 8.90 11.77 -7.15
C TRP A 122 8.91 10.35 -6.61
N GLY A 123 7.95 9.99 -5.76
CA GLY A 123 7.85 8.68 -5.13
C GLY A 123 7.54 7.55 -6.11
N TYR A 124 6.96 7.85 -7.27
CA TYR A 124 6.72 6.90 -8.35
C TYR A 124 8.01 6.39 -9.03
N THR A 125 9.14 7.02 -8.79
CA THR A 125 10.43 6.65 -9.43
C THR A 125 11.23 5.61 -8.65
N TYR A 126 10.76 5.21 -7.47
CA TYR A 126 11.42 4.24 -6.60
C TYR A 126 10.43 3.58 -5.63
N THR A 127 10.92 2.68 -4.82
CA THR A 127 10.12 1.92 -3.87
C THR A 127 10.80 1.82 -2.50
N ASP A 128 10.02 1.35 -1.52
CA ASP A 128 10.47 0.97 -0.19
C ASP A 128 10.32 -0.56 -0.05
N PRO A 129 11.39 -1.31 0.25
CA PRO A 129 11.29 -2.75 0.45
C PRO A 129 10.23 -3.17 1.48
N SER A 130 10.01 -2.35 2.49
CA SER A 130 9.03 -2.61 3.55
C SER A 130 7.56 -2.51 3.09
N TYR A 131 7.31 -1.96 1.90
CA TYR A 131 5.97 -1.84 1.33
C TYR A 131 5.55 -3.08 0.53
N HIS A 132 6.49 -4.00 0.25
CA HIS A 132 6.23 -5.20 -0.53
C HIS A 132 5.63 -6.30 0.34
N ILE A 133 4.39 -6.69 0.04
CA ILE A 133 3.65 -7.76 0.73
C ILE A 133 3.08 -8.69 -0.33
N PRO A 134 3.90 -9.62 -0.90
CA PRO A 134 3.48 -10.47 -2.01
C PRO A 134 2.20 -11.27 -1.72
N ALA A 135 1.97 -11.69 -0.48
CA ALA A 135 0.76 -12.40 -0.08
C ALA A 135 -0.52 -11.56 -0.28
N PHE A 136 -0.46 -10.22 -0.18
CA PHE A 136 -1.63 -9.37 -0.42
C PHE A 136 -2.03 -9.38 -1.89
N TYR A 137 -1.08 -9.37 -2.81
CA TYR A 137 -1.37 -9.46 -4.24
C TYR A 137 -2.02 -10.79 -4.61
N GLU A 138 -1.64 -11.90 -3.96
CA GLU A 138 -2.31 -13.20 -4.14
C GLU A 138 -3.76 -13.18 -3.62
N VAL A 139 -4.01 -12.49 -2.52
CA VAL A 139 -5.38 -12.23 -2.03
C VAL A 139 -6.18 -11.42 -3.06
N TRP A 140 -5.59 -10.38 -3.63
CA TRP A 140 -6.26 -9.54 -4.63
C TRP A 140 -6.53 -10.31 -5.92
N ALA A 141 -5.58 -11.13 -6.38
CA ALA A 141 -5.77 -12.01 -7.54
C ALA A 141 -6.99 -12.92 -7.37
N LYS A 142 -7.26 -13.37 -6.14
CA LYS A 142 -8.33 -14.31 -5.84
C LYS A 142 -9.68 -13.64 -5.56
N TYR A 143 -9.69 -12.48 -4.94
CA TYR A 143 -10.91 -11.89 -4.36
C TYR A 143 -11.32 -10.53 -4.91
N ALA A 144 -10.45 -9.83 -5.63
CA ALA A 144 -10.82 -8.59 -6.31
C ALA A 144 -11.66 -8.88 -7.58
N ASP A 145 -12.63 -8.00 -7.87
CA ASP A 145 -13.53 -8.14 -9.02
C ASP A 145 -13.06 -7.29 -10.21
N ASP A 146 -11.76 -7.13 -10.39
CA ASP A 146 -11.21 -6.23 -11.42
C ASP A 146 -10.78 -6.93 -12.71
N GLY A 147 -10.91 -8.25 -12.76
CA GLY A 147 -10.49 -9.06 -13.91
C GLY A 147 -8.97 -9.13 -14.12
N ARG A 148 -8.17 -8.74 -13.11
CA ARG A 148 -6.71 -8.61 -13.20
C ARG A 148 -5.95 -9.66 -12.37
N ALA A 149 -6.52 -10.85 -12.19
CA ALA A 149 -5.90 -11.92 -11.39
C ALA A 149 -4.47 -12.23 -11.84
N ASP A 150 -4.22 -12.33 -13.15
CA ASP A 150 -2.88 -12.60 -13.69
C ASP A 150 -1.90 -11.48 -13.35
N PHE A 151 -2.32 -10.21 -13.49
CA PHE A 151 -1.48 -9.06 -13.15
C PHE A 151 -1.10 -9.07 -11.65
N TRP A 152 -2.04 -9.36 -10.76
CA TRP A 152 -1.75 -9.43 -9.33
C TRP A 152 -0.83 -10.59 -8.97
N ASN A 153 -0.98 -11.76 -9.63
CA ASN A 153 -0.04 -12.87 -9.49
C ASN A 153 1.36 -12.50 -9.98
N GLU A 154 1.47 -11.77 -11.08
CA GLU A 154 2.74 -11.24 -11.58
C GLU A 154 3.36 -10.22 -10.61
N CYS A 155 2.55 -9.35 -9.98
CA CYS A 155 3.01 -8.45 -8.91
C CYS A 155 3.57 -9.23 -7.70
N ALA A 156 2.92 -10.32 -7.31
CA ALA A 156 3.40 -11.17 -6.22
C ALA A 156 4.76 -11.80 -6.55
N ALA A 157 4.91 -12.33 -7.77
CA ALA A 157 6.18 -12.89 -8.24
C ALA A 157 7.28 -11.83 -8.34
N ALA A 158 6.97 -10.67 -8.94
CA ALA A 158 7.91 -9.56 -9.08
C ALA A 158 8.36 -9.01 -7.70
N SER A 159 7.46 -8.92 -6.73
CA SER A 159 7.80 -8.50 -5.36
C SER A 159 8.77 -9.45 -4.68
N ARG A 160 8.59 -10.77 -4.83
CA ARG A 160 9.50 -11.76 -4.24
C ARG A 160 10.90 -11.68 -4.88
N GLU A 161 10.95 -11.59 -6.21
CA GLU A 161 12.22 -11.42 -6.94
C GLU A 161 12.92 -10.11 -6.54
N TYR A 162 12.16 -9.01 -6.47
CA TYR A 162 12.67 -7.71 -6.06
C TYR A 162 13.24 -7.76 -4.63
N LEU A 163 12.51 -8.30 -3.66
CA LEU A 163 12.97 -8.41 -2.28
C LEU A 163 14.27 -9.20 -2.17
N HIS A 164 14.40 -10.28 -2.95
CA HIS A 164 15.66 -11.04 -3.02
C HIS A 164 16.82 -10.19 -3.54
N LYS A 165 16.59 -9.36 -4.57
CA LYS A 165 17.61 -8.47 -5.14
C LYS A 165 17.99 -7.32 -4.21
N ALA A 166 17.01 -6.77 -3.47
CA ALA A 166 17.22 -5.66 -2.55
C ALA A 166 17.87 -6.08 -1.22
N THR A 167 17.87 -7.37 -0.91
CA THR A 167 18.44 -7.93 0.32
C THR A 167 19.97 -7.95 0.24
N HIS A 168 20.64 -7.45 1.29
CA HIS A 168 22.10 -7.49 1.39
C HIS A 168 22.58 -8.95 1.48
N PRO A 169 23.49 -9.40 0.60
CA PRO A 169 23.80 -10.83 0.43
C PRO A 169 24.45 -11.48 1.66
N GLU A 170 25.11 -10.71 2.51
CA GLU A 170 25.79 -11.25 3.69
C GLU A 170 24.93 -11.15 4.96
N THR A 171 24.18 -10.04 5.11
CA THR A 171 23.44 -9.78 6.35
C THR A 171 21.96 -10.16 6.29
N GLY A 172 21.40 -10.33 5.10
CA GLY A 172 19.97 -10.56 4.91
C GLY A 172 19.10 -9.34 5.17
N LEU A 173 19.68 -8.15 5.41
CA LEU A 173 18.95 -6.94 5.71
C LEU A 173 18.59 -6.17 4.44
N ASN A 174 17.45 -5.48 4.46
CA ASN A 174 17.00 -4.64 3.36
C ASN A 174 17.29 -3.16 3.62
N PRO A 175 17.55 -2.36 2.58
CA PRO A 175 17.71 -0.93 2.71
C PRO A 175 16.39 -0.24 3.07
N ASP A 176 16.47 1.02 3.48
CA ASP A 176 15.31 1.90 3.70
C ASP A 176 14.59 2.20 2.38
N TYR A 177 15.34 2.64 1.34
CA TYR A 177 14.80 2.87 0.00
C TYR A 177 15.68 2.24 -1.08
N SER A 178 15.04 1.74 -2.13
CA SER A 178 15.74 1.20 -3.29
C SER A 178 15.05 1.58 -4.61
N ASN A 179 15.78 1.45 -5.69
CA ASN A 179 15.23 1.47 -7.04
C ASN A 179 14.49 0.14 -7.32
N TYR A 180 13.71 0.09 -8.41
CA TYR A 180 12.95 -1.11 -8.77
C TYR A 180 13.82 -2.31 -9.17
N ASP A 181 15.09 -2.10 -9.47
CA ASP A 181 16.06 -3.18 -9.72
C ASP A 181 16.69 -3.76 -8.44
N GLY A 182 16.32 -3.25 -7.26
CA GLY A 182 16.86 -3.64 -5.96
C GLY A 182 18.09 -2.85 -5.51
N SER A 183 18.68 -2.03 -6.37
CA SER A 183 19.83 -1.19 -5.99
C SER A 183 19.43 -0.09 -5.00
N ILE A 184 20.36 0.30 -4.12
CA ILE A 184 20.10 1.34 -3.12
C ILE A 184 19.75 2.66 -3.79
N ARG A 185 18.65 3.29 -3.37
CA ARG A 185 18.22 4.58 -3.90
C ARG A 185 19.23 5.69 -3.53
N THR A 186 19.69 6.42 -4.52
CA THR A 186 20.39 7.68 -4.31
C THR A 186 19.40 8.84 -4.26
N MET A 187 19.60 9.75 -3.33
CA MET A 187 18.83 10.98 -3.19
C MET A 187 19.56 12.16 -3.85
N PHE A 188 19.20 13.39 -3.48
CA PHE A 188 19.75 14.61 -4.05
C PHE A 188 21.28 14.63 -4.14
N GLY A 189 21.81 14.99 -5.31
CA GLY A 189 23.24 15.06 -5.56
C GLY A 189 23.98 13.71 -5.60
N GLY A 190 23.25 12.61 -5.88
CA GLY A 190 23.84 11.28 -6.00
C GLY A 190 24.28 10.65 -4.68
N ARG A 191 23.85 11.21 -3.53
CA ARG A 191 24.17 10.69 -2.19
C ARG A 191 23.07 9.79 -1.67
N HIS A 192 23.42 8.73 -0.94
CA HIS A 192 22.45 7.81 -0.35
C HIS A 192 21.72 8.38 0.86
N PHE A 193 22.28 9.31 1.61
CA PHE A 193 21.71 9.89 2.84
C PHE A 193 21.15 8.82 3.81
N GLY A 194 21.83 7.68 3.88
CA GLY A 194 21.41 6.56 4.72
C GLY A 194 20.25 5.71 4.17
N THR A 195 19.83 5.91 2.92
CA THR A 195 18.78 5.07 2.28
C THR A 195 19.18 3.60 2.18
N GLY A 196 20.48 3.29 2.14
CA GLY A 196 21.02 1.93 2.19
C GLY A 196 21.06 1.31 3.58
N ASN A 197 20.74 2.05 4.64
CA ASN A 197 20.77 1.53 5.99
C ASN A 197 19.48 0.75 6.31
N PHE A 198 19.62 -0.27 7.15
CA PHE A 198 18.47 -0.91 7.79
C PHE A 198 17.95 0.00 8.91
N ARG A 199 16.87 0.73 8.63
CA ARG A 199 16.30 1.72 9.53
C ARG A 199 14.82 1.97 9.24
N TYR A 200 14.16 2.77 10.03
CA TYR A 200 12.74 3.10 9.94
C TYR A 200 11.90 1.84 9.70
N ASP A 201 11.23 1.76 8.57
CA ASP A 201 10.28 0.71 8.26
C ASP A 201 10.93 -0.59 7.75
N SER A 202 12.26 -0.60 7.51
CA SER A 202 12.96 -1.78 6.98
C SER A 202 12.73 -3.06 7.80
N TRP A 203 12.46 -2.94 9.10
CA TRP A 203 12.15 -4.08 9.98
C TRP A 203 10.87 -4.83 9.57
N ARG A 204 9.97 -4.21 8.80
CA ARG A 204 8.75 -4.85 8.30
C ARG A 204 9.01 -5.94 7.26
N VAL A 205 10.14 -5.86 6.54
CA VAL A 205 10.45 -6.81 5.46
C VAL A 205 10.42 -8.27 5.94
N PRO A 206 11.11 -8.67 7.03
CA PRO A 206 11.00 -10.05 7.53
C PRO A 206 9.57 -10.48 7.87
N MET A 207 8.75 -9.57 8.40
CA MET A 207 7.34 -9.83 8.68
C MET A 207 6.52 -10.03 7.38
N ASN A 208 6.83 -9.29 6.33
CA ASN A 208 6.06 -9.28 5.09
C ASN A 208 6.33 -10.51 4.20
N ILE A 209 7.46 -11.20 4.41
CA ILE A 209 7.87 -12.38 3.63
C ILE A 209 7.71 -13.70 4.40
N ALA A 210 7.45 -13.66 5.71
CA ALA A 210 7.22 -14.83 6.56
C ALA A 210 5.84 -15.41 6.37
#